data_9354688b351daba9dc1e4b8e3b160a0b
#
_entry.id   9354688b351daba9dc1e4b8e3b160a0b
#
_cell.length_a   1.000
_cell.length_b   1.000
_cell.length_c   1.000
_cell.angle_alpha   90.00
_cell.angle_beta   90.00
_cell.angle_gamma   90.00
#
_symmetry.space_group_name_H-M   'P 1'
#
loop_
_entity.id
_entity.type
_entity.pdbx_description
1 polymer ?
#
loop_
_entity_poly.entity_id
_entity_poly.type
_entity_poly.pdbx_seq_one_letter_code
_entity_poly.pdbx_strand_id
1 'polypeptide(L)'
;MIYSPAHRRQSYPHCAWDFLLYVARNIASSFATVHEHGHVVGDVNQNSFMVGRDSKVVMIDSDSFQINANGTLHLCEVGVSHFTPPELQTMPSFVGFERTENHDNFGLALLIFHVLFGGRHPYSGVPLISDAGNALETDIAHFRYAYASDNQRRGLNPRTPAKPPPRSIPLSMLPGDVEAMFQQAFTESGVATGRPTAKAWVAALDLLRQQLKKCTVSAMHVYPGHLADCPWCALDNQGVIYFIDLGEEVITTGGNFVLAKVWAMVMASVAPPALQLPLPDHFQAAGRPLPSGLLRREYIILIEIALSGLSLLLCGLQTEPRYIILVPATAGGYLDYWQPDKQSVQSRSPATKRGF
;
A
#
# COMPACT_ATOMS: atom_id res chain seq x y z
N MET A 1 2.85 -5.55 6.41
CA MET A 1 1.79 -4.70 5.85
C MET A 1 0.56 -4.73 6.74
N ILE A 2 0.64 -3.96 7.81
CA ILE A 2 -0.35 -3.95 8.90
C ILE A 2 -1.75 -3.47 8.48
N TYR A 3 -1.83 -2.61 7.48
CA TYR A 3 -3.10 -2.11 6.93
C TYR A 3 -3.88 -3.18 6.16
N SER A 4 -3.22 -4.23 5.65
CA SER A 4 -3.92 -5.33 4.97
C SER A 4 -4.67 -6.19 5.98
N PRO A 5 -6.00 -6.36 5.85
CA PRO A 5 -6.77 -7.22 6.76
C PRO A 5 -6.25 -8.66 6.80
N ALA A 6 -5.77 -9.20 5.69
CA ALA A 6 -5.24 -10.55 5.62
C ALA A 6 -3.93 -10.71 6.40
N HIS A 7 -2.96 -9.81 6.20
CA HIS A 7 -1.69 -9.84 6.95
C HIS A 7 -1.90 -9.54 8.43
N ARG A 8 -2.80 -8.61 8.77
CA ARG A 8 -3.11 -8.29 10.16
C ARG A 8 -3.67 -9.49 10.89
N ARG A 9 -4.59 -10.24 10.29
CA ARG A 9 -5.13 -11.48 10.86
C ARG A 9 -4.04 -12.51 11.18
N GLN A 10 -3.03 -12.61 10.32
CA GLN A 10 -1.93 -13.56 10.51
C GLN A 10 -0.91 -13.09 11.56
N SER A 11 -0.51 -11.83 11.52
CA SER A 11 0.62 -11.32 12.33
C SER A 11 0.18 -10.57 13.59
N TYR A 12 -1.05 -10.04 13.59
CA TYR A 12 -1.63 -9.17 14.63
C TYR A 12 -3.10 -9.53 14.89
N PRO A 13 -3.43 -10.80 15.24
CA PRO A 13 -4.81 -11.29 15.29
C PRO A 13 -5.69 -10.58 16.33
N HIS A 14 -5.08 -10.00 17.38
CA HIS A 14 -5.79 -9.27 18.43
C HIS A 14 -5.85 -7.75 18.21
N CYS A 15 -5.36 -7.28 17.06
CA CYS A 15 -5.25 -5.85 16.81
C CYS A 15 -6.52 -5.34 16.12
N ALA A 16 -7.32 -4.59 16.86
CA ALA A 16 -8.47 -3.86 16.38
C ALA A 16 -8.09 -2.50 15.78
N TRP A 17 -9.05 -1.65 15.51
CA TRP A 17 -8.81 -0.35 14.88
C TRP A 17 -8.03 0.63 15.77
N ASP A 18 -8.18 0.54 17.08
CA ASP A 18 -7.40 1.31 18.06
C ASP A 18 -5.89 1.06 17.95
N PHE A 19 -5.49 -0.20 17.70
CA PHE A 19 -4.10 -0.52 17.42
C PHE A 19 -3.59 0.18 16.15
N LEU A 20 -4.39 0.21 15.08
CA LEU A 20 -4.04 0.93 13.85
C LEU A 20 -3.92 2.44 14.09
N LEU A 21 -4.79 2.99 14.92
CA LEU A 21 -4.73 4.40 15.32
C LEU A 21 -3.44 4.72 16.09
N TYR A 22 -3.01 3.82 16.97
CA TYR A 22 -1.72 3.93 17.67
C TYR A 22 -0.53 3.89 16.70
N VAL A 23 -0.56 2.97 15.74
CA VAL A 23 0.49 2.88 14.73
C VAL A 23 0.55 4.17 13.91
N ALA A 24 -0.58 4.67 13.43
CA ALA A 24 -0.65 5.93 12.68
C ALA A 24 -0.07 7.11 13.49
N ARG A 25 -0.46 7.21 14.78
CA ARG A 25 0.08 8.20 15.73
C ARG A 25 1.61 8.08 15.90
N ASN A 26 2.12 6.87 16.00
CA ASN A 26 3.55 6.63 16.20
C ASN A 26 4.36 6.89 14.93
N ILE A 27 3.80 6.62 13.74
CA ILE A 27 4.38 7.08 12.47
C ILE A 27 4.49 8.61 12.48
N ALA A 28 3.43 9.33 12.81
CA ALA A 28 3.46 10.79 12.90
C ALA A 28 4.50 11.28 13.92
N SER A 29 4.65 10.61 15.06
CA SER A 29 5.67 10.94 16.06
C SER A 29 7.10 10.78 15.53
N SER A 30 7.35 9.77 14.69
CA SER A 30 8.67 9.58 14.07
C SER A 30 9.01 10.73 13.12
N PHE A 31 8.05 11.16 12.29
CA PHE A 31 8.22 12.35 11.44
C PHE A 31 8.43 13.63 12.26
N ALA A 32 7.65 13.82 13.34
CA ALA A 32 7.81 14.98 14.20
C ALA A 32 9.23 15.07 14.75
N THR A 33 9.82 13.95 15.15
CA THR A 33 11.22 13.92 15.63
C THR A 33 12.21 14.28 14.52
N VAL A 34 12.03 13.77 13.31
CA VAL A 34 12.92 14.10 12.16
C VAL A 34 12.84 15.59 11.84
N HIS A 35 11.63 16.15 11.76
CA HIS A 35 11.41 17.56 11.45
C HIS A 35 11.92 18.49 12.57
N GLU A 36 11.76 18.12 13.84
CA GLU A 36 12.30 18.89 14.99
C GLU A 36 13.82 19.06 14.93
N HIS A 37 14.53 18.13 14.29
CA HIS A 37 15.96 18.20 14.09
C HIS A 37 16.36 18.90 12.77
N GLY A 38 15.41 19.48 12.05
CA GLY A 38 15.65 20.18 10.78
C GLY A 38 15.99 19.25 9.62
N HIS A 39 15.53 17.99 9.68
CA HIS A 39 15.71 16.99 8.63
C HIS A 39 14.39 16.69 7.93
N VAL A 40 14.45 16.09 6.74
CA VAL A 40 13.31 15.69 5.94
C VAL A 40 13.47 14.21 5.56
N VAL A 41 12.40 13.42 5.66
CA VAL A 41 12.45 12.00 5.30
C VAL A 41 12.66 11.83 3.79
N GLY A 42 11.94 12.62 2.99
CA GLY A 42 12.08 12.70 1.53
C GLY A 42 11.52 11.48 0.81
N ASP A 43 12.10 10.30 0.95
CA ASP A 43 11.59 9.05 0.37
C ASP A 43 10.56 8.38 1.28
N VAL A 44 9.42 9.04 1.42
CA VAL A 44 8.32 8.51 2.22
C VAL A 44 7.67 7.34 1.49
N ASN A 45 7.62 6.17 2.13
CA ASN A 45 6.89 5.01 1.63
C ASN A 45 6.56 4.02 2.76
N GLN A 46 5.65 3.08 2.51
CA GLN A 46 5.22 2.12 3.52
C GLN A 46 6.27 1.08 3.91
N ASN A 47 7.32 0.89 3.12
CA ASN A 47 8.37 -0.08 3.39
C ASN A 47 9.41 0.46 4.38
N SER A 48 9.47 1.79 4.57
CA SER A 48 10.40 2.46 5.48
C SER A 48 9.97 2.36 6.96
N PHE A 49 8.97 1.52 7.29
CA PHE A 49 8.46 1.40 8.65
C PHE A 49 8.30 -0.06 9.07
N MET A 50 8.83 -0.37 10.24
CA MET A 50 8.56 -1.62 10.95
C MET A 50 7.62 -1.36 12.12
N VAL A 51 6.64 -2.26 12.32
CA VAL A 51 5.63 -2.13 13.36
C VAL A 51 5.75 -3.31 14.33
N GLY A 52 5.92 -3.01 15.60
CA GLY A 52 5.92 -3.98 16.68
C GLY A 52 4.50 -4.41 17.07
N ARG A 53 4.38 -5.55 17.77
CA ARG A 53 3.10 -6.02 18.31
C ARG A 53 2.52 -5.10 19.39
N ASP A 54 3.35 -4.26 19.96
CA ASP A 54 3.01 -3.21 20.94
C ASP A 54 2.70 -1.87 20.29
N SER A 55 2.45 -1.85 18.98
CA SER A 55 2.21 -0.66 18.15
C SER A 55 3.39 0.32 18.01
N LYS A 56 4.55 0.01 18.60
CA LYS A 56 5.74 0.82 18.38
C LYS A 56 6.15 0.76 16.92
N VAL A 57 6.65 1.88 16.44
CA VAL A 57 7.09 2.04 15.06
C VAL A 57 8.58 2.37 15.06
N VAL A 58 9.31 1.69 14.19
CA VAL A 58 10.70 1.97 13.89
C VAL A 58 10.80 2.41 12.44
N MET A 59 11.32 3.60 12.23
CA MET A 59 11.67 4.10 10.89
C MET A 59 13.00 3.48 10.48
N ILE A 60 13.03 2.92 9.28
CA ILE A 60 14.22 2.31 8.66
C ILE A 60 14.54 3.06 7.36
N ASP A 61 15.62 2.70 6.68
CA ASP A 61 16.07 3.34 5.42
C ASP A 61 16.40 4.84 5.56
N SER A 62 17.00 5.21 6.72
CA SER A 62 17.38 6.60 7.01
C SER A 62 18.55 7.14 6.18
N ASP A 63 19.20 6.31 5.40
CA ASP A 63 20.26 6.66 4.45
C ASP A 63 19.75 7.47 3.25
N SER A 64 18.43 7.44 2.99
CA SER A 64 17.77 8.25 1.97
C SER A 64 17.29 9.62 2.48
N PHE A 65 17.41 9.93 3.76
CA PHE A 65 16.90 11.19 4.33
C PHE A 65 17.66 12.40 3.80
N GLN A 66 16.93 13.53 3.68
CA GLN A 66 17.55 14.82 3.49
C GLN A 66 18.04 15.33 4.85
N ILE A 67 19.35 15.39 5.02
CA ILE A 67 20.00 15.72 6.30
C ILE A 67 20.70 17.07 6.22
N ASN A 68 20.39 17.94 7.16
CA ASN A 68 21.17 19.15 7.39
C ASN A 68 22.18 18.86 8.50
N ALA A 69 23.47 18.80 8.15
CA ALA A 69 24.55 18.51 9.09
C ALA A 69 25.70 19.49 8.92
N ASN A 70 26.09 20.16 10.00
CA ASN A 70 27.24 21.10 10.04
C ASN A 70 27.17 22.17 8.93
N GLY A 71 25.97 22.66 8.60
CA GLY A 71 25.77 23.65 7.55
C GLY A 71 25.81 23.10 6.13
N THR A 72 25.93 21.79 5.98
CA THR A 72 25.84 21.10 4.68
C THR A 72 24.51 20.37 4.58
N LEU A 73 23.78 20.61 3.48
CA LEU A 73 22.54 19.91 3.17
C LEU A 73 22.84 18.73 2.25
N HIS A 74 22.57 17.54 2.74
CA HIS A 74 22.58 16.29 1.96
C HIS A 74 21.19 16.02 1.47
N LEU A 75 20.98 16.04 0.15
CA LEU A 75 19.65 15.94 -0.46
C LEU A 75 19.15 14.50 -0.53
N CYS A 76 17.81 14.34 -0.48
CA CYS A 76 17.13 13.09 -0.82
C CYS A 76 16.81 13.11 -2.32
N GLU A 77 17.53 12.33 -3.10
CA GLU A 77 17.40 12.31 -4.58
C GLU A 77 16.51 11.18 -5.10
N VAL A 78 15.87 10.44 -4.22
CA VAL A 78 15.00 9.30 -4.50
C VAL A 78 13.57 9.53 -4.02
N GLY A 79 12.61 8.72 -4.47
CA GLY A 79 11.23 8.79 -4.04
C GLY A 79 10.34 7.79 -4.77
N VAL A 80 9.25 7.41 -4.13
CA VAL A 80 8.24 6.51 -4.69
C VAL A 80 7.10 7.33 -5.28
N SER A 81 6.76 7.11 -6.56
CA SER A 81 5.77 7.92 -7.29
C SER A 81 4.43 8.04 -6.57
N HIS A 82 3.91 6.94 -6.03
CA HIS A 82 2.62 6.93 -5.33
C HIS A 82 2.62 7.71 -4.01
N PHE A 83 3.79 8.00 -3.45
CA PHE A 83 3.97 8.80 -2.24
C PHE A 83 4.49 10.21 -2.52
N THR A 84 4.78 10.50 -3.78
CA THR A 84 5.23 11.81 -4.23
C THR A 84 4.04 12.77 -4.27
N PRO A 85 4.15 13.98 -3.68
CA PRO A 85 3.05 14.94 -3.66
C PRO A 85 2.72 15.48 -5.07
N PRO A 86 1.50 15.98 -5.27
CA PRO A 86 0.99 16.41 -6.58
C PRO A 86 1.91 17.39 -7.31
N GLU A 87 2.46 18.36 -6.59
CA GLU A 87 3.34 19.40 -7.11
C GLU A 87 4.70 18.87 -7.62
N LEU A 88 5.08 17.66 -7.24
CA LEU A 88 6.32 17.02 -7.66
C LEU A 88 6.13 15.88 -8.67
N GLN A 89 4.88 15.51 -8.99
CA GLN A 89 4.58 14.37 -9.88
C GLN A 89 5.13 14.52 -11.31
N THR A 90 5.30 15.74 -11.77
CA THR A 90 5.80 16.02 -13.13
C THR A 90 7.32 16.21 -13.19
N MET A 91 8.01 16.10 -12.05
CA MET A 91 9.45 16.24 -12.01
C MET A 91 10.14 14.99 -12.61
N PRO A 92 11.06 15.17 -13.55
CA PRO A 92 11.74 14.03 -14.18
C PRO A 92 12.79 13.39 -13.27
N SER A 93 13.29 14.11 -12.28
CA SER A 93 14.32 13.67 -11.33
C SER A 93 14.32 14.54 -10.08
N PHE A 94 14.74 13.97 -8.96
CA PHE A 94 14.96 14.70 -7.70
C PHE A 94 16.43 15.06 -7.47
N VAL A 95 17.31 14.77 -8.40
CA VAL A 95 18.73 15.15 -8.30
C VAL A 95 18.87 16.67 -8.18
N GLY A 96 19.51 17.12 -7.11
CA GLY A 96 19.69 18.53 -6.80
C GLY A 96 18.44 19.27 -6.31
N PHE A 97 17.33 18.57 -6.04
CA PHE A 97 16.09 19.17 -5.57
C PHE A 97 15.98 19.09 -4.05
N GLU A 98 15.77 20.23 -3.41
CA GLU A 98 15.57 20.32 -1.96
C GLU A 98 14.11 19.99 -1.61
N ARG A 99 13.92 18.94 -0.81
CA ARG A 99 12.62 18.59 -0.23
C ARG A 99 12.30 19.48 0.96
N THR A 100 11.03 19.63 1.26
CA THR A 100 10.54 20.37 2.42
C THR A 100 9.70 19.48 3.32
N GLU A 101 9.51 19.89 4.58
CA GLU A 101 8.58 19.21 5.50
C GLU A 101 7.15 19.13 4.91
N ASN A 102 6.75 20.11 4.09
CA ASN A 102 5.42 20.08 3.46
C ASN A 102 5.27 18.94 2.44
N HIS A 103 6.37 18.55 1.77
CA HIS A 103 6.39 17.37 0.90
C HIS A 103 6.26 16.09 1.74
N ASP A 104 6.99 15.98 2.84
CA ASP A 104 6.86 14.88 3.80
C ASP A 104 5.47 14.78 4.38
N ASN A 105 4.84 15.89 4.73
CA ASN A 105 3.50 15.95 5.32
C ASN A 105 2.42 15.37 4.39
N PHE A 106 2.63 15.40 3.07
CA PHE A 106 1.78 14.67 2.10
C PHE A 106 1.95 13.15 2.28
N GLY A 107 3.18 12.67 2.24
CA GLY A 107 3.48 11.25 2.40
C GLY A 107 3.07 10.71 3.78
N LEU A 108 3.25 11.51 4.84
CA LEU A 108 2.79 11.18 6.18
C LEU A 108 1.26 11.04 6.24
N ALA A 109 0.51 12.00 5.69
CA ALA A 109 -0.95 11.91 5.63
C ALA A 109 -1.40 10.67 4.86
N LEU A 110 -0.69 10.31 3.78
CA LEU A 110 -0.95 9.12 2.98
C LEU A 110 -0.68 7.83 3.77
N LEU A 111 0.40 7.75 4.53
CA LEU A 111 0.69 6.62 5.43
C LEU A 111 -0.39 6.45 6.50
N ILE A 112 -0.80 7.55 7.14
CA ILE A 112 -1.90 7.56 8.13
C ILE A 112 -3.19 7.07 7.47
N PHE A 113 -3.51 7.57 6.28
CA PHE A 113 -4.68 7.14 5.52
C PHE A 113 -4.63 5.65 5.20
N HIS A 114 -3.52 5.14 4.67
CA HIS A 114 -3.33 3.71 4.42
C HIS A 114 -3.59 2.85 5.65
N VAL A 115 -3.04 3.25 6.79
CA VAL A 115 -3.20 2.50 8.04
C VAL A 115 -4.65 2.49 8.50
N LEU A 116 -5.34 3.63 8.49
CA LEU A 116 -6.70 3.78 9.03
C LEU A 116 -7.79 3.29 8.07
N PHE A 117 -7.54 3.32 6.76
CA PHE A 117 -8.49 2.98 5.70
C PHE A 117 -8.19 1.65 4.99
N GLY A 118 -7.52 0.71 5.68
CA GLY A 118 -7.32 -0.65 5.20
C GLY A 118 -6.44 -0.77 3.95
N GLY A 119 -5.46 0.12 3.79
CA GLY A 119 -4.52 0.13 2.67
C GLY A 119 -5.04 0.83 1.42
N ARG A 120 -6.16 1.56 1.52
CA ARG A 120 -6.67 2.35 0.40
C ARG A 120 -5.77 3.55 0.16
N HIS A 121 -5.57 3.88 -1.11
CA HIS A 121 -4.91 5.12 -1.50
C HIS A 121 -5.96 6.23 -1.64
N PRO A 122 -5.73 7.47 -1.11
CA PRO A 122 -6.71 8.54 -1.12
C PRO A 122 -7.16 8.97 -2.53
N TYR A 123 -6.30 8.82 -3.52
CA TYR A 123 -6.61 9.12 -4.93
C TYR A 123 -7.15 7.91 -5.70
N SER A 124 -7.18 6.71 -5.11
CA SER A 124 -7.72 5.51 -5.76
C SER A 124 -9.22 5.44 -5.55
N GLY A 125 -9.98 6.00 -6.47
CA GLY A 125 -11.43 6.09 -6.44
C GLY A 125 -12.11 5.44 -7.64
N VAL A 126 -13.45 5.44 -7.63
CA VAL A 126 -14.26 5.12 -8.81
C VAL A 126 -14.42 6.41 -9.61
N PRO A 127 -13.92 6.47 -10.86
CA PRO A 127 -14.07 7.65 -11.69
C PRO A 127 -15.53 7.92 -12.03
N LEU A 128 -15.93 9.18 -12.02
CA LEU A 128 -17.27 9.65 -12.38
C LEU A 128 -17.29 10.24 -13.81
N ILE A 129 -16.13 10.36 -14.45
CA ILE A 129 -15.98 10.83 -15.84
C ILE A 129 -15.03 9.88 -16.59
N SER A 130 -15.17 9.83 -17.91
CA SER A 130 -14.47 8.89 -18.79
C SER A 130 -12.95 9.05 -18.84
N ASP A 131 -12.42 10.23 -18.50
CA ASP A 131 -10.99 10.56 -18.58
C ASP A 131 -10.21 10.27 -17.30
N ALA A 132 -10.88 9.81 -16.25
CA ALA A 132 -10.25 9.48 -14.98
C ALA A 132 -9.94 7.98 -14.89
N GLY A 133 -8.86 7.62 -14.19
CA GLY A 133 -8.55 6.24 -13.84
C GLY A 133 -7.46 5.58 -14.69
N ASN A 134 -6.63 6.36 -15.39
CA ASN A 134 -5.58 5.78 -16.23
C ASN A 134 -4.32 5.41 -15.45
N ALA A 135 -3.83 6.29 -14.61
CA ALA A 135 -2.68 6.02 -13.74
C ALA A 135 -2.85 6.78 -12.42
N LEU A 136 -2.43 6.16 -11.33
CA LEU A 136 -2.54 6.75 -10.00
C LEU A 136 -1.74 8.06 -9.88
N GLU A 137 -0.58 8.12 -10.51
CA GLU A 137 0.27 9.31 -10.58
C GLU A 137 -0.45 10.48 -11.25
N THR A 138 -1.22 10.21 -12.30
CA THR A 138 -2.05 11.22 -12.96
C THR A 138 -3.16 11.72 -12.03
N ASP A 139 -3.80 10.83 -11.29
CA ASP A 139 -4.83 11.21 -10.33
C ASP A 139 -4.25 12.03 -9.16
N ILE A 140 -3.04 11.70 -8.71
CA ILE A 140 -2.30 12.49 -7.71
C ILE A 140 -1.98 13.89 -8.29
N ALA A 141 -1.35 13.96 -9.46
CA ALA A 141 -0.93 15.22 -10.08
C ALA A 141 -2.08 16.20 -10.31
N HIS A 142 -3.30 15.70 -10.50
CA HIS A 142 -4.50 16.50 -10.70
C HIS A 142 -5.37 16.67 -9.45
N PHE A 143 -4.86 16.34 -8.26
CA PHE A 143 -5.60 16.43 -6.99
C PHE A 143 -6.95 15.71 -7.02
N ARG A 144 -7.05 14.56 -7.68
CA ARG A 144 -8.26 13.76 -7.80
C ARG A 144 -8.55 12.98 -6.51
N TYR A 145 -8.63 13.68 -5.40
CA TYR A 145 -8.89 13.10 -4.09
C TYR A 145 -10.28 12.47 -4.02
N ALA A 146 -10.34 11.14 -3.94
CA ALA A 146 -11.60 10.40 -4.03
C ALA A 146 -12.55 10.64 -2.83
N TYR A 147 -12.01 11.01 -1.68
CA TYR A 147 -12.76 11.25 -0.44
C TYR A 147 -13.01 12.75 -0.19
N ALA A 148 -12.80 13.60 -1.18
CA ALA A 148 -13.09 15.03 -1.06
C ALA A 148 -14.55 15.28 -0.67
N SER A 149 -14.78 16.26 0.22
CA SER A 149 -16.13 16.69 0.57
C SER A 149 -16.84 17.31 -0.63
N ASP A 150 -18.18 17.24 -0.67
CA ASP A 150 -18.96 17.81 -1.78
C ASP A 150 -18.74 19.32 -1.98
N ASN A 151 -18.45 20.05 -0.88
CA ASN A 151 -18.12 21.47 -0.97
C ASN A 151 -16.78 21.72 -1.66
N GLN A 152 -15.80 20.86 -1.42
CA GLN A 152 -14.51 20.93 -2.09
C GLN A 152 -14.58 20.41 -3.52
N ARG A 153 -15.40 19.40 -3.80
CA ARG A 153 -15.68 18.94 -5.17
C ARG A 153 -16.30 20.03 -6.04
N ARG A 154 -17.12 20.91 -5.46
CA ARG A 154 -17.70 22.06 -6.18
C ARG A 154 -16.69 23.17 -6.48
N GLY A 155 -15.65 23.32 -5.64
CA GLY A 155 -14.53 24.24 -5.85
C GLY A 155 -13.41 23.66 -6.72
N LEU A 156 -13.28 22.34 -6.76
CA LEU A 156 -12.37 21.65 -7.63
C LEU A 156 -12.92 21.66 -9.06
N ASN A 157 -12.08 22.04 -10.01
CA ASN A 157 -12.34 22.01 -11.44
C ASN A 157 -13.20 20.78 -11.81
N PRO A 158 -14.30 20.90 -12.59
CA PRO A 158 -15.20 19.81 -12.97
C PRO A 158 -14.52 18.62 -13.65
N ARG A 159 -13.21 18.67 -13.83
CA ARG A 159 -12.40 17.58 -14.40
C ARG A 159 -12.12 16.41 -13.43
N THR A 160 -12.59 16.44 -12.20
CA THR A 160 -12.14 15.46 -11.22
C THR A 160 -13.20 14.89 -10.29
N PRO A 161 -14.23 14.26 -10.75
CA PRO A 161 -15.02 13.50 -9.79
C PRO A 161 -14.58 12.03 -9.78
N ALA A 162 -13.83 11.69 -8.75
CA ALA A 162 -13.78 10.32 -8.25
C ALA A 162 -14.60 10.26 -6.95
N LYS A 163 -15.19 9.12 -6.65
CA LYS A 163 -15.81 8.83 -5.36
C LYS A 163 -15.12 7.65 -4.70
N PRO A 164 -15.22 7.51 -3.36
CA PRO A 164 -14.68 6.34 -2.69
C PRO A 164 -15.22 5.05 -3.31
N PRO A 165 -14.40 3.98 -3.39
CA PRO A 165 -14.88 2.69 -3.84
C PRO A 165 -16.06 2.20 -3.00
N PRO A 166 -17.01 1.46 -3.57
CA PRO A 166 -18.12 0.87 -2.82
C PRO A 166 -17.60 0.03 -1.66
N ARG A 167 -18.30 0.07 -0.53
CA ARG A 167 -17.97 -0.71 0.67
C ARG A 167 -16.58 -0.39 1.25
N SER A 168 -16.07 0.80 1.01
CA SER A 168 -14.87 1.32 1.69
C SER A 168 -15.24 1.99 3.00
N ILE A 169 -14.27 2.10 3.90
CA ILE A 169 -14.42 2.89 5.14
C ILE A 169 -14.71 4.34 4.73
N PRO A 170 -15.82 4.94 5.18
CA PRO A 170 -16.16 6.32 4.83
C PRO A 170 -15.28 7.30 5.62
N LEU A 171 -14.89 8.41 5.01
CA LEU A 171 -14.12 9.45 5.71
C LEU A 171 -14.89 10.05 6.90
N SER A 172 -16.22 10.13 6.79
CA SER A 172 -17.13 10.58 7.87
C SER A 172 -17.14 9.67 9.11
N MET A 173 -16.43 8.55 9.09
CA MET A 173 -16.14 7.77 10.29
C MET A 173 -15.24 8.55 11.27
N LEU A 174 -14.42 9.46 10.77
CA LEU A 174 -13.52 10.27 11.59
C LEU A 174 -14.24 11.52 12.13
N PRO A 175 -13.81 12.08 13.28
CA PRO A 175 -14.23 13.40 13.71
C PRO A 175 -13.93 14.47 12.66
N GLY A 176 -14.74 15.52 12.63
CA GLY A 176 -14.67 16.54 11.58
C GLY A 176 -13.34 17.30 11.50
N ASP A 177 -12.62 17.44 12.61
CA ASP A 177 -11.26 18.01 12.65
C ASP A 177 -10.24 17.13 11.96
N VAL A 178 -10.28 15.80 12.21
CA VAL A 178 -9.40 14.83 11.55
C VAL A 178 -9.77 14.69 10.06
N GLU A 179 -11.06 14.71 9.74
CA GLU A 179 -11.52 14.75 8.36
C GLU A 179 -10.96 15.99 7.63
N ALA A 180 -11.05 17.17 8.25
CA ALA A 180 -10.52 18.41 7.69
C ALA A 180 -9.00 18.35 7.44
N MET A 181 -8.23 17.68 8.31
CA MET A 181 -6.81 17.47 8.12
C MET A 181 -6.50 16.66 6.85
N PHE A 182 -7.26 15.59 6.60
CA PHE A 182 -7.11 14.84 5.34
C PHE A 182 -7.51 15.67 4.12
N GLN A 183 -8.59 16.46 4.22
CA GLN A 183 -9.00 17.37 3.17
C GLN A 183 -7.88 18.38 2.84
N GLN A 184 -7.27 18.97 3.86
CA GLN A 184 -6.15 19.88 3.69
C GLN A 184 -4.92 19.18 3.09
N ALA A 185 -4.61 17.96 3.53
CA ALA A 185 -3.43 17.24 3.07
C ALA A 185 -3.49 16.87 1.56
N PHE A 186 -4.69 16.51 1.06
CA PHE A 186 -4.86 15.91 -0.26
C PHE A 186 -5.50 16.83 -1.32
N THR A 187 -5.74 18.10 -0.99
CA THR A 187 -6.26 19.09 -1.93
C THR A 187 -5.23 20.19 -2.21
N GLU A 188 -5.52 21.04 -3.18
CA GLU A 188 -4.67 22.18 -3.54
C GLU A 188 -4.37 23.11 -2.36
N SER A 189 -5.28 23.17 -1.37
CA SER A 189 -5.07 23.97 -0.15
C SER A 189 -3.80 23.58 0.60
N GLY A 190 -3.44 22.30 0.64
CA GLY A 190 -2.24 21.82 1.30
C GLY A 190 -0.94 22.29 0.66
N VAL A 191 -0.96 22.59 -0.63
CA VAL A 191 0.19 23.23 -1.30
C VAL A 191 0.24 24.71 -0.97
N ALA A 192 -0.92 25.38 -1.02
CA ALA A 192 -1.00 26.83 -0.86
C ALA A 192 -0.82 27.31 0.59
N THR A 193 -1.37 26.58 1.56
CA THR A 193 -1.40 27.01 2.98
C THR A 193 -0.59 26.11 3.93
N GLY A 194 0.05 25.07 3.39
CA GLY A 194 0.72 24.02 4.17
C GLY A 194 -0.21 22.87 4.54
N ARG A 195 0.33 21.66 4.56
CA ARG A 195 -0.34 20.46 5.03
C ARG A 195 -0.24 20.34 6.54
N PRO A 196 -1.14 19.61 7.20
CA PRO A 196 -1.05 19.37 8.64
C PRO A 196 0.32 18.78 9.00
N THR A 197 0.97 19.39 9.97
CA THR A 197 2.31 18.97 10.41
C THR A 197 2.25 17.63 11.14
N ALA A 198 3.38 16.96 11.24
CA ALA A 198 3.51 15.73 12.01
C ALA A 198 3.05 15.90 13.47
N LYS A 199 3.38 17.02 14.12
CA LYS A 199 2.90 17.33 15.49
C LYS A 199 1.38 17.50 15.56
N ALA A 200 0.79 18.13 14.55
CA ALA A 200 -0.67 18.28 14.48
C ALA A 200 -1.35 16.92 14.37
N TRP A 201 -0.82 16.02 13.54
CA TRP A 201 -1.30 14.64 13.45
C TRP A 201 -1.18 13.88 14.78
N VAL A 202 -0.04 14.00 15.49
CA VAL A 202 0.13 13.38 16.82
C VAL A 202 -0.97 13.84 17.77
N ALA A 203 -1.21 15.16 17.87
CA ALA A 203 -2.20 15.72 18.77
C ALA A 203 -3.63 15.27 18.42
N ALA A 204 -4.00 15.32 17.14
CA ALA A 204 -5.34 14.93 16.68
C ALA A 204 -5.61 13.44 16.90
N LEU A 205 -4.63 12.57 16.60
CA LEU A 205 -4.77 11.13 16.77
C LEU A 205 -4.74 10.71 18.25
N ASP A 206 -4.01 11.42 19.12
CA ASP A 206 -4.06 11.23 20.58
C ASP A 206 -5.42 11.62 21.15
N LEU A 207 -6.04 12.71 20.67
CA LEU A 207 -7.39 13.10 21.06
C LEU A 207 -8.43 12.09 20.58
N LEU A 208 -8.38 11.68 19.32
CA LEU A 208 -9.27 10.68 18.75
C LEU A 208 -9.21 9.35 19.53
N ARG A 209 -8.01 8.94 19.93
CA ARG A 209 -7.81 7.71 20.71
C ARG A 209 -8.53 7.74 22.06
N GLN A 210 -8.59 8.89 22.72
CA GLN A 210 -9.28 9.05 24.00
C GLN A 210 -10.82 8.97 23.86
N GLN A 211 -11.31 9.15 22.65
CA GLN A 211 -12.74 9.18 22.33
C GLN A 211 -13.26 7.90 21.69
N LEU A 212 -12.48 6.82 21.73
CA LEU A 212 -12.89 5.53 21.18
C LEU A 212 -13.87 4.81 22.10
N LYS A 213 -14.79 4.05 21.50
CA LYS A 213 -15.68 3.13 22.20
C LYS A 213 -15.64 1.74 21.58
N LYS A 214 -15.99 0.74 22.39
CA LYS A 214 -16.11 -0.66 21.96
C LYS A 214 -17.53 -0.95 21.50
N CYS A 215 -17.64 -1.82 20.51
CA CYS A 215 -18.93 -2.34 20.05
C CYS A 215 -19.48 -3.38 21.02
N THR A 216 -20.80 -3.44 21.15
CA THR A 216 -21.49 -4.44 21.96
C THR A 216 -21.64 -5.79 21.24
N VAL A 217 -21.47 -5.82 19.92
CA VAL A 217 -21.64 -7.03 19.07
C VAL A 217 -20.33 -7.80 18.93
N SER A 218 -19.18 -7.11 18.77
CA SER A 218 -17.88 -7.74 18.62
C SER A 218 -16.82 -7.02 19.44
N ALA A 219 -16.02 -7.77 20.19
CA ALA A 219 -14.92 -7.24 20.98
C ALA A 219 -13.79 -6.64 20.12
N MET A 220 -13.70 -7.06 18.85
CA MET A 220 -12.73 -6.56 17.88
C MET A 220 -13.17 -5.26 17.18
N HIS A 221 -14.38 -4.78 17.42
CA HIS A 221 -14.87 -3.55 16.86
C HIS A 221 -14.67 -2.38 17.83
N VAL A 222 -13.67 -1.57 17.53
CA VAL A 222 -13.38 -0.31 18.22
C VAL A 222 -13.55 0.83 17.22
N TYR A 223 -14.23 1.90 17.60
CA TYR A 223 -14.59 2.99 16.69
C TYR A 223 -14.78 4.32 17.43
N PRO A 224 -14.80 5.48 16.72
CA PRO A 224 -14.96 6.80 17.33
C PRO A 224 -16.29 6.96 18.06
N GLY A 225 -16.23 7.51 19.27
CA GLY A 225 -17.37 7.62 20.17
C GLY A 225 -18.49 8.55 19.72
N HIS A 226 -18.23 9.48 18.79
CA HIS A 226 -19.24 10.39 18.25
C HIS A 226 -20.25 9.70 17.32
N LEU A 227 -19.90 8.53 16.78
CA LEU A 227 -20.79 7.75 15.93
C LEU A 227 -21.89 7.08 16.75
N ALA A 228 -23.14 7.12 16.28
CA ALA A 228 -24.26 6.42 16.93
C ALA A 228 -24.08 4.91 16.79
N ASP A 229 -23.79 4.43 15.58
CA ASP A 229 -23.70 3.02 15.23
C ASP A 229 -22.27 2.59 14.94
N CYS A 230 -22.01 1.28 15.08
CA CYS A 230 -20.72 0.69 14.78
C CYS A 230 -20.50 0.59 13.25
N PRO A 231 -19.51 1.30 12.68
CA PRO A 231 -19.25 1.26 11.25
C PRO A 231 -18.73 -0.11 10.79
N TRP A 232 -18.09 -0.86 11.67
CA TRP A 232 -17.60 -2.19 11.36
C TRP A 232 -18.73 -3.20 11.20
N CYS A 233 -19.75 -3.16 12.07
CA CYS A 233 -20.94 -3.98 11.89
C CYS A 233 -21.68 -3.62 10.60
N ALA A 234 -21.73 -2.35 10.23
CA ALA A 234 -22.34 -1.92 8.97
C ALA A 234 -21.59 -2.47 7.73
N LEU A 235 -20.25 -2.55 7.80
CA LEU A 235 -19.42 -3.14 6.74
C LEU A 235 -19.53 -4.68 6.72
N ASP A 236 -19.53 -5.34 7.88
CA ASP A 236 -19.71 -6.79 8.00
C ASP A 236 -21.03 -7.23 7.37
N ASN A 237 -22.11 -6.49 7.60
CA ASN A 237 -23.42 -6.73 7.00
C ASN A 237 -23.41 -6.61 5.46
N GLN A 238 -22.41 -5.89 4.91
CA GLN A 238 -22.18 -5.78 3.47
C GLN A 238 -21.18 -6.83 2.93
N GLY A 239 -20.71 -7.74 3.79
CA GLY A 239 -19.72 -8.76 3.47
C GLY A 239 -18.26 -8.28 3.44
N VAL A 240 -17.98 -7.14 4.04
CA VAL A 240 -16.61 -6.59 4.14
C VAL A 240 -16.12 -6.62 5.58
N ILE A 241 -15.32 -7.61 5.91
CA ILE A 241 -14.85 -7.86 7.27
C ILE A 241 -13.42 -7.34 7.44
N TYR A 242 -13.26 -6.27 8.23
CA TYR A 242 -11.96 -5.70 8.58
C TYR A 242 -11.35 -6.32 9.84
N PHE A 243 -12.17 -6.66 10.83
CA PHE A 243 -11.75 -7.17 12.14
C PHE A 243 -12.52 -8.43 12.47
N ILE A 244 -11.80 -9.55 12.60
CA ILE A 244 -12.41 -10.84 12.93
C ILE A 244 -12.19 -11.13 14.41
N ASP A 245 -13.25 -11.41 15.11
CA ASP A 245 -13.19 -11.98 16.45
C ASP A 245 -13.01 -13.50 16.34
N LEU A 246 -11.78 -13.95 16.58
CA LEU A 246 -11.47 -15.38 16.60
C LEU A 246 -11.81 -16.04 17.96
N GLY A 247 -12.24 -15.25 18.94
CA GLY A 247 -12.42 -15.67 20.33
C GLY A 247 -11.10 -15.97 21.04
N GLU A 248 -11.03 -15.73 22.33
CA GLU A 248 -9.80 -15.96 23.13
C GLU A 248 -9.32 -17.42 23.07
N GLU A 249 -10.22 -18.38 22.95
CA GLU A 249 -9.88 -19.80 22.92
C GLU A 249 -9.04 -20.22 21.69
N VAL A 250 -9.27 -19.59 20.54
CA VAL A 250 -8.51 -19.89 19.30
C VAL A 250 -7.10 -19.29 19.35
N ILE A 251 -6.91 -18.27 20.14
CA ILE A 251 -5.69 -17.46 20.15
C ILE A 251 -4.74 -17.88 21.27
N THR A 252 -5.28 -18.26 22.43
CA THR A 252 -4.49 -18.64 23.62
C THR A 252 -3.99 -20.08 23.60
N THR A 253 -4.65 -20.98 22.88
CA THR A 253 -4.30 -22.41 22.87
C THR A 253 -3.31 -22.84 21.80
N GLY A 254 -2.65 -21.90 21.13
CA GLY A 254 -1.43 -22.18 20.33
C GLY A 254 -1.49 -23.37 19.36
N GLY A 255 -2.66 -23.81 18.96
CA GLY A 255 -2.78 -24.95 18.05
C GLY A 255 -4.14 -25.64 17.97
N ASN A 256 -5.07 -25.36 18.83
CA ASN A 256 -6.40 -25.93 18.68
C ASN A 256 -7.28 -25.08 17.74
N PHE A 257 -7.00 -25.25 16.45
CA PHE A 257 -7.88 -24.84 15.38
C PHE A 257 -9.22 -25.54 15.53
N VAL A 258 -10.25 -24.86 16.00
CA VAL A 258 -11.59 -25.42 16.10
C VAL A 258 -12.23 -25.39 14.74
N LEU A 259 -11.98 -26.44 13.95
CA LEU A 259 -12.50 -26.61 12.60
C LEU A 259 -14.01 -26.32 12.51
N ALA A 260 -14.77 -26.76 13.52
CA ALA A 260 -16.21 -26.54 13.55
C ALA A 260 -16.61 -25.05 13.57
N LYS A 261 -15.85 -24.20 14.29
CA LYS A 261 -16.11 -22.76 14.37
C LYS A 261 -15.75 -22.05 13.05
N VAL A 262 -14.61 -22.42 12.46
CA VAL A 262 -14.20 -21.90 11.14
C VAL A 262 -15.17 -22.41 10.05
N TRP A 263 -15.59 -23.66 10.14
CA TRP A 263 -16.56 -24.23 9.22
C TRP A 263 -17.93 -23.54 9.32
N ALA A 264 -18.40 -23.26 10.53
CA ALA A 264 -19.62 -22.48 10.74
C ALA A 264 -19.52 -21.08 10.13
N MET A 265 -18.36 -20.40 10.23
CA MET A 265 -18.10 -19.11 9.59
C MET A 265 -18.10 -19.22 8.06
N VAL A 266 -17.50 -20.26 7.50
CA VAL A 266 -17.52 -20.54 6.05
C VAL A 266 -18.95 -20.79 5.56
N MET A 267 -19.71 -21.59 6.30
CA MET A 267 -21.11 -21.90 5.96
C MET A 267 -22.05 -20.71 6.13
N ALA A 268 -21.72 -19.79 7.04
CA ALA A 268 -22.45 -18.53 7.24
C ALA A 268 -22.06 -17.46 6.20
N SER A 269 -20.96 -17.65 5.45
CA SER A 269 -20.59 -16.74 4.38
C SER A 269 -21.58 -16.85 3.24
N VAL A 270 -22.23 -15.74 2.92
CA VAL A 270 -23.12 -15.67 1.75
C VAL A 270 -22.25 -15.87 0.50
N ALA A 271 -22.59 -16.87 -0.30
CA ALA A 271 -21.92 -17.07 -1.57
C ALA A 271 -21.97 -15.76 -2.39
N PRO A 272 -20.86 -15.34 -2.97
CA PRO A 272 -20.88 -14.18 -3.86
C PRO A 272 -21.89 -14.45 -4.97
N PRO A 273 -22.62 -13.42 -5.44
CA PRO A 273 -23.55 -13.60 -6.56
C PRO A 273 -22.80 -14.27 -7.70
N ALA A 274 -23.45 -15.24 -8.33
CA ALA A 274 -22.87 -15.98 -9.45
C ALA A 274 -22.29 -14.97 -10.46
N LEU A 275 -21.00 -15.09 -10.73
CA LEU A 275 -20.33 -14.25 -11.71
C LEU A 275 -20.98 -14.56 -13.06
N GLN A 276 -21.84 -13.67 -13.55
CA GLN A 276 -22.33 -13.76 -14.91
C GLN A 276 -21.19 -13.33 -15.83
N LEU A 277 -20.43 -14.30 -16.30
CA LEU A 277 -19.46 -14.05 -17.36
C LEU A 277 -20.26 -13.66 -18.61
N PRO A 278 -19.89 -12.57 -19.29
CA PRO A 278 -20.49 -12.24 -20.57
C PRO A 278 -20.28 -13.42 -21.50
N LEU A 279 -21.37 -13.80 -22.22
CA LEU A 279 -21.30 -14.89 -23.17
C LEU A 279 -20.20 -14.64 -24.21
N PRO A 280 -19.51 -15.70 -24.69
CA PRO A 280 -18.40 -15.55 -25.65
C PRO A 280 -18.77 -14.75 -26.91
N ASP A 281 -20.03 -14.76 -27.31
CA ASP A 281 -20.55 -14.05 -28.48
C ASP A 281 -20.51 -12.50 -28.34
N HIS A 282 -20.36 -11.96 -27.14
CA HIS A 282 -20.17 -10.53 -26.90
C HIS A 282 -18.72 -10.08 -27.10
N PHE A 283 -17.78 -11.00 -27.18
CA PHE A 283 -16.39 -10.72 -27.53
C PHE A 283 -16.21 -10.89 -29.05
N GLN A 284 -16.63 -9.91 -29.84
CA GLN A 284 -16.12 -9.81 -31.20
C GLN A 284 -14.60 -9.57 -31.08
N ALA A 285 -13.83 -10.60 -31.35
CA ALA A 285 -12.41 -10.45 -31.54
C ALA A 285 -12.23 -9.37 -32.62
N ALA A 286 -11.71 -8.23 -32.23
CA ALA A 286 -11.23 -7.24 -33.20
C ALA A 286 -10.11 -7.94 -33.98
N GLY A 287 -10.48 -8.58 -35.07
CA GLY A 287 -9.56 -9.27 -35.94
C GLY A 287 -8.64 -8.27 -36.59
N ARG A 288 -7.56 -7.91 -35.90
CA ARG A 288 -6.38 -7.40 -36.61
C ARG A 288 -5.79 -8.59 -37.36
N PRO A 289 -5.75 -8.53 -38.71
CA PRO A 289 -5.05 -9.57 -39.44
C PRO A 289 -3.61 -9.61 -38.92
N LEU A 290 -3.17 -10.78 -38.48
CA LEU A 290 -1.77 -10.99 -38.14
C LEU A 290 -0.91 -10.63 -39.35
N PRO A 291 0.19 -9.87 -39.16
CA PRO A 291 1.10 -9.55 -40.26
C PRO A 291 1.50 -10.84 -40.96
N SER A 292 1.41 -10.84 -42.29
CA SER A 292 1.80 -11.94 -43.14
C SER A 292 3.32 -12.17 -43.07
N GLY A 293 3.78 -12.85 -42.07
CA GLY A 293 5.20 -13.06 -41.78
C GLY A 293 5.49 -13.69 -40.42
N LEU A 294 4.50 -13.78 -39.56
CA LEU A 294 4.65 -14.52 -38.34
C LEU A 294 4.60 -16.03 -38.65
N LEU A 295 5.63 -16.74 -38.22
CA LEU A 295 5.68 -18.18 -38.29
C LEU A 295 4.36 -18.80 -37.82
N ARG A 296 3.81 -19.71 -38.63
CA ARG A 296 2.61 -20.43 -38.25
C ARG A 296 2.82 -21.09 -36.89
N ARG A 297 1.79 -21.13 -36.09
CA ARG A 297 1.80 -21.72 -34.73
C ARG A 297 2.45 -23.10 -34.69
N GLU A 298 2.29 -23.85 -35.74
CA GLU A 298 2.89 -25.20 -35.97
C GLU A 298 4.43 -25.14 -35.99
N TYR A 299 5.04 -24.11 -36.57
CA TYR A 299 6.49 -23.94 -36.57
C TYR A 299 7.05 -23.52 -35.22
N ILE A 300 6.28 -22.73 -34.47
CA ILE A 300 6.65 -22.32 -33.09
C ILE A 300 6.69 -23.56 -32.20
N ILE A 301 5.67 -24.42 -32.27
CA ILE A 301 5.60 -25.68 -31.52
C ILE A 301 6.74 -26.60 -31.91
N LEU A 302 7.11 -26.74 -33.21
CA LEU A 302 8.21 -27.54 -33.65
C LEU A 302 9.56 -27.02 -33.16
N ILE A 303 9.74 -25.71 -33.13
CA ILE A 303 10.97 -25.08 -32.59
C ILE A 303 11.06 -25.33 -31.07
N GLU A 304 9.96 -25.23 -30.34
CA GLU A 304 9.94 -25.51 -28.88
C GLU A 304 10.25 -27.00 -28.60
N ILE A 305 9.71 -27.92 -29.37
CA ILE A 305 10.00 -29.36 -29.24
C ILE A 305 11.48 -29.63 -29.57
N ALA A 306 12.02 -29.03 -30.63
CA ALA A 306 13.42 -29.18 -31.01
C ALA A 306 14.39 -28.63 -29.96
N LEU A 307 14.09 -27.45 -29.39
CA LEU A 307 14.89 -26.82 -28.33
C LEU A 307 14.85 -27.64 -27.05
N SER A 308 13.68 -28.18 -26.70
CA SER A 308 13.51 -29.05 -25.53
C SER A 308 14.24 -30.35 -25.67
N GLY A 309 14.21 -30.99 -26.90
CA GLY A 309 14.98 -32.18 -27.23
C GLY A 309 16.49 -31.94 -27.17
N LEU A 310 16.96 -30.80 -27.68
CA LEU A 310 18.37 -30.42 -27.64
C LEU A 310 18.85 -30.19 -26.20
N SER A 311 18.01 -29.58 -25.37
CA SER A 311 18.30 -29.34 -23.94
C SER A 311 18.45 -30.67 -23.18
N LEU A 312 17.57 -31.64 -23.43
CA LEU A 312 17.66 -32.99 -22.86
C LEU A 312 18.92 -33.75 -23.33
N LEU A 313 19.27 -33.58 -24.56
CA LEU A 313 20.50 -34.22 -25.12
C LEU A 313 21.77 -33.62 -24.51
N LEU A 314 21.81 -32.30 -24.31
CA LEU A 314 22.91 -31.60 -23.65
C LEU A 314 23.01 -31.93 -22.16
N CYS A 315 21.90 -32.11 -21.48
CA CYS A 315 21.88 -32.57 -20.08
C CYS A 315 22.37 -34.01 -19.92
N GLY A 316 22.11 -34.88 -20.91
CA GLY A 316 22.58 -36.26 -20.90
C GLY A 316 24.08 -36.41 -21.14
N LEU A 317 24.77 -35.39 -21.65
CA LEU A 317 26.21 -35.37 -21.92
C LEU A 317 27.08 -34.77 -20.80
N GLN A 318 26.45 -34.22 -19.73
CA GLN A 318 27.16 -33.63 -18.57
C GLN A 318 27.10 -34.58 -17.38
N THR A 319 28.23 -34.96 -16.86
CA THR A 319 28.42 -35.85 -15.69
C THR A 319 28.21 -35.13 -14.35
N GLU A 320 27.80 -33.85 -14.34
CA GLU A 320 27.47 -33.09 -13.14
C GLU A 320 26.05 -32.50 -13.24
N PRO A 321 25.16 -32.68 -12.24
CA PRO A 321 23.79 -32.21 -12.32
C PRO A 321 23.68 -30.69 -12.03
N ARG A 322 23.72 -29.88 -13.06
CA ARG A 322 23.30 -28.48 -13.02
C ARG A 322 21.95 -28.37 -13.66
N TYR A 323 20.93 -28.18 -12.84
CA TYR A 323 19.55 -27.98 -13.31
C TYR A 323 19.40 -26.61 -13.98
N ILE A 324 19.27 -26.60 -15.30
CA ILE A 324 18.80 -25.43 -16.05
C ILE A 324 17.32 -25.66 -16.33
N ILE A 325 16.46 -24.95 -15.62
CA ILE A 325 15.02 -24.93 -15.92
C ILE A 325 14.82 -23.86 -16.99
N LEU A 326 14.59 -24.27 -18.22
CA LEU A 326 14.07 -23.41 -19.28
C LEU A 326 12.54 -23.39 -19.17
N VAL A 327 11.98 -22.28 -18.71
CA VAL A 327 10.55 -22.03 -18.73
C VAL A 327 10.17 -21.46 -20.09
N PRO A 328 9.23 -22.07 -20.83
CA PRO A 328 8.81 -21.53 -22.13
C PRO A 328 8.04 -20.21 -21.94
N ALA A 329 8.41 -19.21 -22.73
CA ALA A 329 7.86 -17.86 -22.70
C ALA A 329 6.54 -17.74 -23.49
N THR A 330 5.53 -18.57 -23.18
CA THR A 330 4.21 -18.53 -23.86
C THR A 330 3.01 -18.39 -22.92
N ALA A 331 3.18 -17.69 -21.82
CA ALA A 331 2.02 -17.19 -21.08
C ALA A 331 2.23 -15.71 -20.81
N GLY A 332 1.57 -14.85 -21.60
CA GLY A 332 1.53 -13.42 -21.36
C GLY A 332 0.92 -13.13 -19.99
N GLY A 333 1.73 -12.69 -19.07
CA GLY A 333 1.35 -12.25 -17.75
C GLY A 333 2.59 -11.76 -17.02
N TYR A 334 2.57 -10.53 -16.67
CA TYR A 334 3.55 -9.79 -15.90
C TYR A 334 4.19 -10.63 -14.79
N LEU A 335 5.48 -10.92 -14.94
CA LEU A 335 6.35 -11.33 -13.82
C LEU A 335 7.44 -10.27 -13.71
N ASP A 336 7.33 -9.45 -12.69
CA ASP A 336 8.39 -8.53 -12.30
C ASP A 336 9.67 -9.28 -11.99
N TYR A 337 10.73 -8.85 -12.63
CA TYR A 337 12.09 -9.34 -12.48
C TYR A 337 12.61 -9.06 -11.07
N TRP A 338 12.80 -10.11 -10.30
CA TRP A 338 13.73 -10.09 -9.18
C TRP A 338 15.07 -10.68 -9.68
N GLN A 339 16.04 -9.83 -9.97
CA GLN A 339 17.43 -10.25 -10.16
C GLN A 339 18.21 -10.02 -8.87
N PRO A 340 18.76 -11.04 -8.23
CA PRO A 340 19.77 -10.82 -7.21
C PRO A 340 21.09 -10.43 -7.89
N ASP A 341 21.58 -9.26 -7.55
CA ASP A 341 22.85 -8.70 -8.00
C ASP A 341 24.02 -9.60 -7.54
N LYS A 342 24.67 -10.22 -8.50
CA LYS A 342 25.91 -10.97 -8.29
C LYS A 342 27.08 -10.05 -8.58
N GLN A 343 27.41 -9.15 -7.67
CA GLN A 343 28.76 -8.57 -7.65
C GLN A 343 29.21 -8.29 -6.23
N SER A 344 30.41 -8.83 -5.93
CA SER A 344 31.30 -8.59 -4.81
C SER A 344 31.37 -9.67 -3.71
N VAL A 345 31.87 -10.85 -4.10
CA VAL A 345 32.74 -11.60 -3.18
C VAL A 345 34.11 -11.57 -3.78
N GLN A 346 34.86 -10.52 -3.56
CA GLN A 346 36.31 -10.52 -3.65
C GLN A 346 36.90 -10.79 -2.27
N SER A 347 37.62 -11.92 -2.25
CA SER A 347 38.53 -12.39 -1.21
C SER A 347 39.32 -11.28 -0.55
N ARG A 348 39.24 -11.16 0.78
CA ARG A 348 40.29 -10.57 1.61
C ARG A 348 41.03 -11.69 2.35
N SER A 349 42.26 -11.95 1.95
CA SER A 349 43.26 -12.68 2.70
C SER A 349 43.56 -12.01 4.06
N PRO A 350 43.94 -12.78 5.08
CA PRO A 350 44.25 -12.22 6.39
C PRO A 350 45.66 -11.59 6.40
N ALA A 351 45.71 -10.32 6.76
CA ALA A 351 46.99 -9.65 7.05
C ALA A 351 47.33 -9.82 8.54
N THR A 352 48.50 -10.33 8.70
CA THR A 352 49.34 -10.56 9.86
C THR A 352 49.32 -9.44 10.91
N LYS A 353 49.25 -9.87 12.18
CA LYS A 353 49.63 -9.10 13.37
C LYS A 353 51.10 -8.63 13.27
N ARG A 354 51.37 -7.34 13.51
CA ARG A 354 52.51 -6.85 14.25
C ARG A 354 52.13 -5.58 15.00
N GLY A 355 52.50 -5.57 16.27
CA GLY A 355 52.25 -4.61 17.29
C GLY A 355 53.11 -3.33 17.17
N PHE A 356 52.58 -2.33 17.76
CA PHE A 356 53.08 -1.48 18.85
C PHE A 356 51.92 -0.69 19.38
#